data_062dcffd3234cfc29265cedbf3242282
#
_entry.id   062dcffd3234cfc29265cedbf3242282
#
_cell.length_a   1.000
_cell.length_b   1.000
_cell.length_c   1.000
_cell.angle_alpha   90.00
_cell.angle_beta   90.00
_cell.angle_gamma   90.00
#
_symmetry.space_group_name_H-M   'P 1'
#
loop_
_entity.id
_entity.type
_entity.pdbx_description
1 polymer ?
#
loop_
_entity_poly.entity_id
_entity_poly.type
_entity_poly.pdbx_seq_one_letter_code
_entity_poly.pdbx_strand_id
1 'polypeptide(L)'
;MSRSCFAVALATALVLLCPALPRAENAVRIATPPEWRQADDMHALIAGLENWLDIRSDWPRRETPPSVRFVSQWQAKARQGATTGFQRGRLRGLYDPDQSEILLVRPWDQRNAKDVSVLLHELVHHRQVPHHWYCPAAQELPAYRLQDSWLAAQGLAIEINWMAVVLEAGCTPRDIHPE
;
A
#
# COMPACT_ATOMS: atom_id res chain seq x y z
N MET A 1 54.03 -65.37 -54.08
CA MET A 1 54.45 -64.28 -53.19
C MET A 1 53.17 -63.45 -52.91
N SER A 2 52.53 -63.73 -51.79
CA SER A 2 51.25 -63.08 -51.40
C SER A 2 51.44 -62.31 -50.12
N ARG A 3 51.23 -60.99 -50.15
CA ARG A 3 51.35 -60.15 -48.95
C ARG A 3 49.93 -59.85 -48.49
N SER A 4 49.60 -60.45 -47.34
CA SER A 4 48.34 -60.13 -46.64
C SER A 4 48.53 -58.84 -45.84
N CYS A 5 47.69 -57.81 -46.16
CA CYS A 5 47.56 -56.62 -45.35
C CYS A 5 46.47 -56.86 -44.30
N PHE A 6 46.81 -56.81 -43.02
CA PHE A 6 45.86 -56.77 -41.92
C PHE A 6 45.43 -55.31 -41.71
N ALA A 7 44.13 -55.04 -41.90
CA ALA A 7 43.51 -53.77 -41.52
C ALA A 7 43.10 -53.85 -40.07
N VAL A 8 43.67 -52.98 -39.26
CA VAL A 8 43.28 -52.81 -37.85
C VAL A 8 42.16 -51.71 -37.82
N ALA A 9 40.97 -52.14 -37.50
CA ALA A 9 39.86 -51.20 -37.29
C ALA A 9 39.92 -50.60 -35.88
N LEU A 10 40.17 -49.29 -35.79
CA LEU A 10 40.12 -48.54 -34.56
C LEU A 10 38.64 -48.11 -34.29
N ALA A 11 37.98 -48.71 -33.31
CA ALA A 11 36.66 -48.32 -32.87
C ALA A 11 36.81 -47.19 -31.86
N THR A 12 36.53 -45.94 -32.29
CA THR A 12 36.43 -44.78 -31.40
C THR A 12 35.06 -44.76 -30.74
N ALA A 13 35.02 -45.09 -29.46
CA ALA A 13 33.81 -44.94 -28.64
C ALA A 13 33.57 -43.44 -28.33
N LEU A 14 32.52 -42.85 -28.94
CA LEU A 14 32.07 -41.49 -28.66
C LEU A 14 31.23 -41.51 -27.38
N VAL A 15 31.82 -41.12 -26.26
CA VAL A 15 31.09 -40.91 -24.99
C VAL A 15 30.30 -39.61 -25.07
N LEU A 16 29.00 -39.73 -25.30
CA LEU A 16 28.05 -38.61 -25.22
C LEU A 16 27.92 -38.18 -23.74
N LEU A 17 28.66 -37.14 -23.34
CA LEU A 17 28.39 -36.41 -22.10
C LEU A 17 27.07 -35.68 -22.26
N CYS A 18 25.97 -36.22 -21.74
CA CYS A 18 24.72 -35.49 -21.55
C CYS A 18 24.94 -34.48 -20.41
N PRO A 19 24.84 -33.15 -20.67
CA PRO A 19 24.87 -32.22 -19.56
C PRO A 19 23.58 -32.41 -18.72
N ALA A 20 23.78 -32.78 -17.45
CA ALA A 20 22.69 -32.84 -16.50
C ALA A 20 22.10 -31.43 -16.37
N LEU A 21 20.89 -31.23 -16.87
CA LEU A 21 20.13 -30.01 -16.64
C LEU A 21 19.98 -29.80 -15.12
N PRO A 22 20.28 -28.59 -14.61
CA PRO A 22 20.03 -28.30 -13.20
C PRO A 22 18.55 -28.50 -12.90
N ARG A 23 18.28 -29.49 -12.06
CA ARG A 23 16.93 -29.71 -11.51
C ARG A 23 16.59 -28.46 -10.74
N ALA A 24 15.67 -27.63 -11.25
CA ALA A 24 15.13 -26.53 -10.51
C ALA A 24 14.49 -27.11 -9.24
N GLU A 25 15.20 -27.01 -8.12
CA GLU A 25 14.58 -27.20 -6.81
C GLU A 25 13.49 -26.15 -6.68
N ASN A 26 12.25 -26.57 -6.85
CA ASN A 26 11.08 -25.83 -6.42
C ASN A 26 11.11 -25.80 -4.88
N ALA A 27 12.05 -25.05 -4.32
CA ALA A 27 11.98 -24.61 -2.95
C ALA A 27 10.70 -23.75 -2.89
N VAL A 28 9.67 -24.28 -2.26
CA VAL A 28 8.50 -23.50 -1.86
C VAL A 28 9.07 -22.35 -1.03
N ARG A 29 9.24 -21.19 -1.65
CA ARG A 29 9.61 -19.96 -0.93
C ARG A 29 8.38 -19.67 -0.06
N ILE A 30 8.46 -20.01 1.21
CA ILE A 30 7.53 -19.52 2.21
C ILE A 30 7.70 -18.00 2.16
N ALA A 31 6.76 -17.32 1.51
CA ALA A 31 6.80 -15.87 1.40
C ALA A 31 6.80 -15.30 2.83
N THR A 32 7.83 -14.54 3.16
CA THR A 32 7.88 -13.82 4.43
C THR A 32 6.63 -12.94 4.52
N PRO A 33 5.87 -13.00 5.61
CA PRO A 33 4.70 -12.14 5.75
C PRO A 33 5.09 -10.67 5.55
N PRO A 34 4.26 -9.85 4.92
CA PRO A 34 4.53 -8.42 4.77
C PRO A 34 4.87 -7.77 6.11
N GLU A 35 5.76 -6.80 6.13
CA GLU A 35 6.25 -6.15 7.36
C GLU A 35 5.12 -5.66 8.27
N TRP A 36 4.06 -5.08 7.70
CA TRP A 36 2.91 -4.60 8.46
C TRP A 36 2.21 -5.71 9.28
N ARG A 37 2.26 -6.97 8.83
CA ARG A 37 1.69 -8.12 9.56
C ARG A 37 2.56 -8.58 10.73
N GLN A 38 3.80 -8.14 10.74
CA GLN A 38 4.78 -8.46 11.80
C GLN A 38 4.81 -7.39 12.89
N ALA A 39 4.07 -6.29 12.71
CA ALA A 39 4.00 -5.22 13.69
C ALA A 39 3.32 -5.72 14.97
N ASP A 40 4.01 -5.62 16.09
CA ASP A 40 3.51 -6.07 17.40
C ASP A 40 2.51 -5.08 18.00
N ASP A 41 2.63 -3.82 17.64
CA ASP A 41 1.77 -2.74 18.15
C ASP A 41 1.48 -1.67 17.08
N MET A 42 0.65 -0.70 17.45
CA MET A 42 0.26 0.41 16.57
C MET A 42 1.45 1.28 16.17
N HIS A 43 2.43 1.48 17.04
CA HIS A 43 3.60 2.30 16.74
C HIS A 43 4.47 1.62 15.67
N ALA A 44 4.75 0.34 15.81
CA ALA A 44 5.47 -0.45 14.82
C ALA A 44 4.73 -0.51 13.47
N LEU A 45 3.39 -0.62 13.51
CA LEU A 45 2.56 -0.60 12.32
C LEU A 45 2.67 0.76 11.60
N ILE A 46 2.52 1.87 12.31
CA ILE A 46 2.69 3.21 11.75
C ILE A 46 4.08 3.36 11.14
N ALA A 47 5.14 2.97 11.85
CA ALA A 47 6.50 3.07 11.35
C ALA A 47 6.69 2.30 10.02
N GLY A 48 6.13 1.10 9.91
CA GLY A 48 6.16 0.31 8.67
C GLY A 48 5.39 0.97 7.51
N LEU A 49 4.22 1.52 7.79
CA LEU A 49 3.43 2.25 6.79
C LEU A 49 4.12 3.56 6.36
N GLU A 50 4.72 4.27 7.29
CA GLU A 50 5.50 5.47 7.02
C GLU A 50 6.73 5.17 6.16
N ASN A 51 7.46 4.07 6.42
CA ASN A 51 8.56 3.61 5.57
C ASN A 51 8.09 3.31 4.14
N TRP A 52 6.91 2.73 4.00
CA TRP A 52 6.30 2.47 2.69
C TRP A 52 5.95 3.76 1.96
N LEU A 53 5.40 4.76 2.69
CA LEU A 53 5.06 6.08 2.15
C LEU A 53 6.29 6.91 1.77
N ASP A 54 7.42 6.79 2.48
CA ASP A 54 8.67 7.52 2.16
C ASP A 54 9.18 7.27 0.74
N ILE A 55 8.86 6.11 0.19
CA ILE A 55 9.30 5.71 -1.15
C ILE A 55 8.27 6.08 -2.24
N ARG A 56 7.01 6.35 -1.86
CA ARG A 56 5.88 6.43 -2.80
C ARG A 56 5.08 7.72 -2.73
N SER A 57 5.34 8.53 -1.72
CA SER A 57 4.66 9.80 -1.50
C SER A 57 5.62 10.96 -1.77
N ASP A 58 5.12 12.01 -2.43
CA ASP A 58 5.85 13.27 -2.60
C ASP A 58 5.85 14.11 -1.32
N TRP A 59 5.02 13.75 -0.33
CA TRP A 59 4.94 14.46 0.95
C TRP A 59 5.90 13.85 1.96
N PRO A 60 6.81 14.67 2.55
CA PRO A 60 7.77 14.17 3.52
C PRO A 60 7.07 13.71 4.80
N ARG A 61 7.69 12.74 5.47
CA ARG A 61 7.28 12.33 6.81
C ARG A 61 7.37 13.51 7.76
N ARG A 62 6.37 13.69 8.61
CA ARG A 62 6.39 14.70 9.66
C ARG A 62 7.24 14.22 10.87
N GLU A 63 7.88 15.15 11.55
CA GLU A 63 8.72 14.85 12.71
C GLU A 63 7.94 14.22 13.85
N THR A 64 6.71 14.70 14.08
CA THR A 64 5.84 14.17 15.12
C THR A 64 4.81 13.23 14.48
N PRO A 65 4.80 11.93 14.82
CA PRO A 65 3.78 11.02 14.36
C PRO A 65 2.41 11.38 14.94
N PRO A 66 1.32 11.05 14.25
CA PRO A 66 -0.03 11.29 14.77
C PRO A 66 -0.35 10.33 15.91
N SER A 67 -1.18 10.77 16.86
CA SER A 67 -1.83 9.86 17.79
C SER A 67 -2.93 9.06 17.09
N VAL A 68 -3.25 7.86 17.58
CA VAL A 68 -4.32 7.03 17.04
C VAL A 68 -5.32 6.68 18.12
N ARG A 69 -6.60 6.89 17.83
CA ARG A 69 -7.70 6.57 18.75
C ARG A 69 -8.80 5.80 18.04
N PHE A 70 -9.31 4.78 18.72
CA PHE A 70 -10.46 4.01 18.25
C PHE A 70 -11.78 4.62 18.73
N VAL A 71 -12.67 4.87 17.78
CA VAL A 71 -13.93 5.59 18.02
C VAL A 71 -15.14 4.80 17.47
N SER A 72 -16.33 5.17 17.91
CA SER A 72 -17.58 4.74 17.27
C SER A 72 -17.86 5.57 16.02
N GLN A 73 -18.74 5.07 15.15
CA GLN A 73 -19.23 5.79 13.96
C GLN A 73 -19.84 7.16 14.34
N TRP A 74 -20.54 7.23 15.46
CA TRP A 74 -21.15 8.48 15.91
C TRP A 74 -20.11 9.51 16.35
N GLN A 75 -19.09 9.09 17.09
CA GLN A 75 -17.99 9.97 17.51
C GLN A 75 -17.20 10.50 16.31
N ALA A 76 -16.90 9.66 15.32
CA ALA A 76 -16.23 10.08 14.11
C ALA A 76 -17.05 11.11 13.34
N LYS A 77 -18.36 10.88 13.15
CA LYS A 77 -19.25 11.84 12.48
C LYS A 77 -19.39 13.16 13.23
N ALA A 78 -19.44 13.13 14.54
CA ALA A 78 -19.49 14.35 15.36
C ALA A 78 -18.22 15.20 15.20
N ARG A 79 -17.06 14.56 14.95
CA ARG A 79 -15.78 15.24 14.72
C ARG A 79 -15.64 15.77 13.30
N GLN A 80 -16.16 15.04 12.31
CA GLN A 80 -16.11 15.45 10.90
C GLN A 80 -16.81 16.80 10.64
N GLY A 81 -17.81 17.16 11.46
CA GLY A 81 -18.59 18.39 11.30
C GLY A 81 -19.44 18.41 10.02
N ALA A 82 -20.05 19.57 9.74
CA ALA A 82 -20.88 19.79 8.55
C ALA A 82 -20.06 20.04 7.26
N THR A 83 -18.73 20.09 7.36
CA THR A 83 -17.86 20.73 6.36
C THR A 83 -17.46 19.79 5.20
N THR A 84 -17.56 18.48 5.37
CA THR A 84 -17.17 17.54 4.32
C THR A 84 -18.39 16.83 3.75
N GLY A 85 -19.00 17.45 2.72
CA GLY A 85 -20.14 16.88 1.99
C GLY A 85 -19.87 15.57 1.27
N PHE A 86 -18.63 15.11 1.31
CA PHE A 86 -18.12 14.03 0.47
C PHE A 86 -18.42 12.61 0.98
N GLN A 87 -18.32 12.37 2.26
CA GLN A 87 -18.51 11.01 2.78
C GLN A 87 -19.99 10.75 3.15
N ARG A 88 -20.84 10.59 2.14
CA ARG A 88 -22.22 10.10 2.33
C ARG A 88 -22.30 8.68 2.86
N GLY A 89 -21.16 8.02 3.05
CA GLY A 89 -21.02 6.65 3.48
C GLY A 89 -20.72 6.47 4.97
N ARG A 90 -20.33 5.25 5.30
CA ARG A 90 -19.83 4.86 6.62
C ARG A 90 -18.38 5.27 6.72
N LEU A 91 -18.04 6.18 7.62
CA LEU A 91 -16.67 6.53 7.94
C LEU A 91 -15.91 5.29 8.42
N ARG A 92 -14.67 5.15 7.97
CA ARG A 92 -13.75 4.08 8.42
C ARG A 92 -12.57 4.68 9.19
N GLY A 93 -12.15 5.88 8.82
CA GLY A 93 -11.12 6.68 9.45
C GLY A 93 -11.45 8.16 9.34
N LEU A 94 -10.71 8.98 10.05
CA LEU A 94 -10.72 10.43 9.97
C LEU A 94 -9.41 10.96 10.55
N TYR A 95 -8.72 11.81 9.83
CA TYR A 95 -7.60 12.57 10.36
C TYR A 95 -8.09 13.94 10.89
N ASP A 96 -7.74 14.27 12.13
CA ASP A 96 -7.99 15.56 12.77
C ASP A 96 -6.69 16.37 12.76
N PRO A 97 -6.54 17.39 11.89
CA PRO A 97 -5.30 18.16 11.78
C PRO A 97 -5.04 19.02 13.01
N ASP A 98 -6.06 19.50 13.71
CA ASP A 98 -5.94 20.38 14.88
C ASP A 98 -5.33 19.63 16.07
N GLN A 99 -5.66 18.34 16.19
CA GLN A 99 -5.16 17.48 17.26
C GLN A 99 -3.98 16.59 16.81
N SER A 100 -3.65 16.58 15.51
CA SER A 100 -2.70 15.63 14.93
C SER A 100 -3.07 14.18 15.30
N GLU A 101 -4.35 13.84 15.16
CA GLU A 101 -4.93 12.59 15.62
C GLU A 101 -5.65 11.85 14.49
N ILE A 102 -5.42 10.55 14.40
CA ILE A 102 -6.16 9.64 13.52
C ILE A 102 -7.24 8.94 14.34
N LEU A 103 -8.48 9.06 13.89
CA LEU A 103 -9.64 8.37 14.47
C LEU A 103 -9.96 7.15 13.61
N LEU A 104 -9.76 5.94 14.13
CA LEU A 104 -10.12 4.69 13.47
C LEU A 104 -11.48 4.20 13.96
N VAL A 105 -12.40 3.98 13.02
CA VAL A 105 -13.79 3.62 13.38
C VAL A 105 -13.92 2.12 13.59
N ARG A 106 -14.41 1.71 14.76
CA ARG A 106 -14.66 0.30 15.09
C ARG A 106 -15.81 -0.31 14.26
N PRO A 107 -15.75 -1.63 13.91
CA PRO A 107 -14.62 -2.54 14.16
C PRO A 107 -13.43 -2.24 13.23
N TRP A 108 -12.22 -2.38 13.76
CA TRP A 108 -10.96 -2.24 13.05
C TRP A 108 -9.99 -3.33 13.55
N ASP A 109 -9.31 -3.99 12.64
CA ASP A 109 -8.38 -5.08 12.93
C ASP A 109 -7.02 -4.85 12.26
N GLN A 110 -5.96 -4.82 13.07
CA GLN A 110 -4.58 -4.67 12.62
C GLN A 110 -4.13 -5.79 11.64
N ARG A 111 -4.79 -6.93 11.65
CA ARG A 111 -4.47 -8.07 10.77
C ARG A 111 -5.26 -8.06 9.46
N ASN A 112 -6.20 -7.15 9.32
CA ASN A 112 -7.00 -6.97 8.13
C ASN A 112 -6.39 -5.89 7.23
N ALA A 113 -5.90 -6.25 6.03
CA ALA A 113 -5.28 -5.32 5.11
C ALA A 113 -6.21 -4.14 4.72
N LYS A 114 -7.52 -4.37 4.56
CA LYS A 114 -8.47 -3.29 4.27
C LYS A 114 -8.56 -2.29 5.41
N ASP A 115 -8.50 -2.74 6.66
CA ASP A 115 -8.51 -1.86 7.84
C ASP A 115 -7.20 -1.10 7.97
N VAL A 116 -6.07 -1.78 7.76
CA VAL A 116 -4.74 -1.15 7.78
C VAL A 116 -4.61 -0.12 6.65
N SER A 117 -5.22 -0.37 5.48
CA SER A 117 -5.21 0.60 4.38
C SER A 117 -5.93 1.90 4.71
N VAL A 118 -6.93 1.86 5.61
CA VAL A 118 -7.57 3.08 6.12
C VAL A 118 -6.59 3.88 6.98
N LEU A 119 -5.84 3.23 7.86
CA LEU A 119 -4.79 3.91 8.64
C LEU A 119 -3.75 4.56 7.71
N LEU A 120 -3.33 3.87 6.65
CA LEU A 120 -2.41 4.43 5.65
C LEU A 120 -3.01 5.67 4.97
N HIS A 121 -4.29 5.66 4.61
CA HIS A 121 -5.00 6.80 4.04
C HIS A 121 -4.95 8.01 4.97
N GLU A 122 -5.23 7.83 6.26
CA GLU A 122 -5.19 8.91 7.24
C GLU A 122 -3.75 9.40 7.52
N LEU A 123 -2.73 8.53 7.41
CA LEU A 123 -1.32 8.93 7.45
C LEU A 123 -0.94 9.81 6.25
N VAL A 124 -1.52 9.58 5.08
CA VAL A 124 -1.34 10.47 3.93
C VAL A 124 -1.89 11.86 4.26
N HIS A 125 -3.09 11.98 4.81
CA HIS A 125 -3.64 13.27 5.25
C HIS A 125 -2.75 13.94 6.29
N HIS A 126 -2.18 13.18 7.23
CA HIS A 126 -1.22 13.72 8.19
C HIS A 126 0.00 14.36 7.49
N ARG A 127 0.55 13.74 6.44
CA ARG A 127 1.66 14.29 5.64
C ARG A 127 1.24 15.49 4.79
N GLN A 128 -0.01 15.56 4.38
CA GLN A 128 -0.56 16.61 3.53
C GLN A 128 -0.78 17.94 4.25
N VAL A 129 -0.85 17.96 5.60
CA VAL A 129 -1.14 19.17 6.40
C VAL A 129 -0.29 20.39 6.06
N PRO A 130 1.04 20.29 5.85
CA PRO A 130 1.85 21.48 5.54
C PRO A 130 1.65 22.04 4.13
N HIS A 131 0.86 21.37 3.30
CA HIS A 131 0.69 21.74 1.89
C HIS A 131 -0.60 22.52 1.68
N HIS A 132 -0.53 23.50 0.77
CA HIS A 132 -1.70 24.25 0.34
C HIS A 132 -2.60 23.41 -0.57
N TRP A 133 -3.91 23.47 -0.36
CA TRP A 133 -4.91 22.78 -1.15
C TRP A 133 -6.00 23.75 -1.56
N TYR A 134 -6.41 23.73 -2.83
CA TYR A 134 -7.48 24.58 -3.34
C TYR A 134 -8.83 24.32 -2.67
N CYS A 135 -9.07 23.09 -2.21
CA CYS A 135 -10.21 22.72 -1.40
C CYS A 135 -9.90 21.44 -0.61
N PRO A 136 -10.60 21.16 0.50
CA PRO A 136 -10.37 19.96 1.31
C PRO A 136 -10.48 18.66 0.51
N ALA A 137 -11.41 18.57 -0.46
CA ALA A 137 -11.60 17.38 -1.27
C ALA A 137 -10.43 17.07 -2.22
N ALA A 138 -9.59 18.06 -2.56
CA ALA A 138 -8.42 17.85 -3.41
C ALA A 138 -7.38 16.90 -2.79
N GLN A 139 -7.38 16.77 -1.46
CA GLN A 139 -6.48 15.88 -0.72
C GLN A 139 -6.85 14.41 -0.89
N GLU A 140 -8.10 14.11 -1.16
CA GLU A 140 -8.64 12.75 -1.19
C GLU A 140 -8.09 11.91 -2.35
N LEU A 141 -8.03 12.49 -3.55
CA LEU A 141 -7.60 11.73 -4.73
C LEU A 141 -6.21 11.12 -4.58
N PRO A 142 -5.17 11.87 -4.16
CA PRO A 142 -3.86 11.27 -3.93
C PRO A 142 -3.83 10.30 -2.74
N ALA A 143 -4.60 10.55 -1.68
CA ALA A 143 -4.70 9.63 -0.54
C ALA A 143 -5.31 8.28 -0.96
N TYR A 144 -6.40 8.28 -1.72
CA TYR A 144 -6.99 7.07 -2.27
C TYR A 144 -6.08 6.34 -3.26
N ARG A 145 -5.30 7.05 -4.09
CA ARG A 145 -4.34 6.42 -5.00
C ARG A 145 -3.23 5.68 -4.25
N LEU A 146 -2.72 6.25 -3.17
CA LEU A 146 -1.72 5.59 -2.33
C LEU A 146 -2.33 4.40 -1.58
N GLN A 147 -3.54 4.53 -1.07
CA GLN A 147 -4.28 3.44 -0.43
C GLN A 147 -4.50 2.27 -1.40
N ASP A 148 -4.95 2.54 -2.63
CA ASP A 148 -5.16 1.52 -3.66
C ASP A 148 -3.84 0.84 -4.06
N SER A 149 -2.78 1.62 -4.26
CA SER A 149 -1.44 1.09 -4.55
C SER A 149 -0.92 0.17 -3.44
N TRP A 150 -1.17 0.51 -2.18
CA TRP A 150 -0.79 -0.32 -1.06
C TRP A 150 -1.62 -1.63 -1.01
N LEU A 151 -2.93 -1.54 -1.22
CA LEU A 151 -3.81 -2.72 -1.31
C LEU A 151 -3.43 -3.62 -2.48
N ALA A 152 -3.11 -3.04 -3.65
CA ALA A 152 -2.65 -3.80 -4.82
C ALA A 152 -1.38 -4.61 -4.53
N ALA A 153 -0.45 -4.06 -3.74
CA ALA A 153 0.73 -4.80 -3.27
C ALA A 153 0.36 -5.98 -2.35
N GLN A 154 -0.85 -6.00 -1.78
CA GLN A 154 -1.39 -7.12 -0.99
C GLN A 154 -2.28 -8.06 -1.83
N GLY A 155 -2.39 -7.84 -3.15
CA GLY A 155 -3.30 -8.58 -4.03
C GLY A 155 -4.78 -8.22 -3.86
N LEU A 156 -5.06 -7.04 -3.32
CA LEU A 156 -6.40 -6.52 -3.06
C LEU A 156 -6.64 -5.24 -3.87
N ALA A 157 -7.90 -4.84 -3.98
CA ALA A 157 -8.30 -3.57 -4.58
C ALA A 157 -9.15 -2.78 -3.58
N ILE A 158 -9.12 -1.45 -3.71
CA ILE A 158 -10.01 -0.57 -2.98
C ILE A 158 -11.41 -0.59 -3.62
N GLU A 159 -12.44 -0.57 -2.79
CA GLU A 159 -13.83 -0.55 -3.23
C GLU A 159 -14.41 0.86 -3.07
N ILE A 160 -14.07 1.76 -4.01
CA ILE A 160 -14.56 3.13 -4.02
C ILE A 160 -15.10 3.54 -5.39
N ASN A 161 -15.91 4.57 -5.41
CA ASN A 161 -16.36 5.20 -6.65
C ASN A 161 -15.31 6.22 -7.12
N TRP A 162 -14.36 5.77 -7.96
CA TRP A 162 -13.31 6.61 -8.51
C TRP A 162 -13.83 7.85 -9.24
N MET A 163 -14.95 7.72 -9.97
CA MET A 163 -15.55 8.87 -10.67
C MET A 163 -15.96 9.97 -9.68
N ALA A 164 -16.58 9.59 -8.55
CA ALA A 164 -16.93 10.54 -7.52
C ALA A 164 -15.69 11.19 -6.92
N VAL A 165 -14.66 10.41 -6.57
CA VAL A 165 -13.41 10.94 -6.03
C VAL A 165 -12.75 11.94 -6.96
N VAL A 166 -12.65 11.62 -8.26
CA VAL A 166 -12.04 12.53 -9.27
C VAL A 166 -12.84 13.80 -9.44
N LEU A 167 -14.18 13.70 -9.52
CA LEU A 167 -15.04 14.88 -9.71
C LEU A 167 -14.99 15.83 -8.52
N GLU A 168 -14.95 15.30 -7.31
CA GLU A 168 -14.92 16.11 -6.09
C GLU A 168 -13.53 16.69 -5.82
N ALA A 169 -12.48 15.94 -6.11
CA ALA A 169 -11.10 16.44 -6.03
C ALA A 169 -10.81 17.58 -7.04
N GLY A 170 -11.64 17.69 -8.08
CA GLY A 170 -11.57 18.81 -9.04
C GLY A 170 -12.00 20.16 -8.47
N CYS A 171 -12.51 20.21 -7.27
CA CYS A 171 -13.06 21.38 -6.57
C CYS A 171 -14.11 22.15 -7.40
N THR A 172 -15.08 22.74 -6.76
CA THR A 172 -16.01 23.67 -7.42
C THR A 172 -15.60 25.11 -7.08
N PRO A 173 -16.07 26.13 -7.86
CA PRO A 173 -15.81 27.53 -7.50
C PRO A 173 -16.30 27.94 -6.10
N ARG A 174 -17.22 27.17 -5.50
CA ARG A 174 -17.70 27.39 -4.12
C ARG A 174 -16.73 26.85 -3.06
N ASP A 175 -15.88 25.92 -3.43
CA ASP A 175 -14.94 25.25 -2.53
C ASP A 175 -13.55 25.89 -2.58
N ILE A 176 -13.31 26.78 -3.57
CA ILE A 176 -12.06 27.50 -3.71
C ILE A 176 -12.06 28.66 -2.70
N HIS A 177 -11.14 28.61 -1.75
CA HIS A 177 -10.89 29.74 -0.85
C HIS A 177 -9.92 30.70 -1.51
N PRO A 178 -10.27 32.01 -1.63
CA PRO A 178 -9.31 33.01 -2.05
C PRO A 178 -8.19 33.10 -1.01
N GLU A 179 -6.96 33.24 -1.49
CA GLU A 179 -5.77 33.47 -0.65
C GLU A 179 -5.87 34.78 0.14
#